data_f86caa1ae99c5506ff934935df6fd4ff
#
_entry.id   f86caa1ae99c5506ff934935df6fd4ff
#
_cell.length_a   1.000
_cell.length_b   1.000
_cell.length_c   1.000
_cell.angle_alpha   90.00
_cell.angle_beta   90.00
_cell.angle_gamma   90.00
#
_symmetry.space_group_name_H-M   'P 1'
#
loop_
_entity.id
_entity.type
_entity.pdbx_description
1 polymer ?
#
loop_
_entity_poly.entity_id
_entity_poly.type
_entity_poly.pdbx_seq_one_letter_code
_entity_poly.pdbx_strand_id
1 'polypeptide(L)'
;NIKDSTDQISNVSIQGPESRKILEKLIFTPPTQPSIAELEWFRFTICRIENLQGIPLIVSRTGYTGELGYEVWCHPKHAPEVWDKLMEAGKKEGLIPAGFAALDKLRIEAGLILFGNEFDGQQDPFEAGIGFAVPLKTKEDNFIGKKILEERKLNPQKKLVGLELIGKEASGHGDCVHVGRSQVGVITSGCLSTTLNKNIALCRIDIQYSEPGTEVEVGKIDGHQKRISA
;
A
#
# COMPACT_ATOMS: atom_id res chain seq x y z
N ASN A 1 -10.45 -6.35 -25.78
CA ASN A 1 -10.97 -7.51 -25.02
C ASN A 1 -10.39 -7.49 -23.62
N ILE A 2 -11.25 -7.56 -22.61
CA ILE A 2 -10.87 -7.74 -21.19
C ILE A 2 -11.21 -9.19 -20.85
N LYS A 3 -10.28 -9.90 -20.19
CA LYS A 3 -10.46 -11.27 -19.72
C LYS A 3 -10.16 -11.33 -18.23
N ASP A 4 -11.06 -11.88 -17.45
CA ASP A 4 -10.82 -12.24 -16.06
C ASP A 4 -9.89 -13.46 -16.00
N SER A 5 -8.77 -13.34 -15.30
CA SER A 5 -7.75 -14.38 -15.11
C SER A 5 -7.46 -14.64 -13.64
N THR A 6 -8.33 -14.22 -12.74
CA THR A 6 -8.16 -14.35 -11.28
C THR A 6 -7.80 -15.77 -10.87
N ASP A 7 -8.52 -16.77 -11.37
CA ASP A 7 -8.28 -18.18 -11.05
C ASP A 7 -7.10 -18.82 -11.80
N GLN A 8 -6.43 -18.07 -12.66
CA GLN A 8 -5.32 -18.55 -13.49
C GLN A 8 -3.95 -18.08 -13.01
N ILE A 9 -3.91 -17.17 -12.04
CA ILE A 9 -2.68 -16.54 -11.55
C ILE A 9 -2.70 -16.54 -10.03
N SER A 10 -1.62 -17.01 -9.42
CA SER A 10 -1.32 -16.86 -7.99
C SER A 10 -0.19 -15.88 -7.79
N ASN A 11 -0.25 -15.11 -6.71
CA ASN A 11 0.77 -14.16 -6.31
C ASN A 11 1.37 -14.55 -4.96
N VAL A 12 2.69 -14.49 -4.86
CA VAL A 12 3.44 -14.56 -3.60
C VAL A 12 4.24 -13.28 -3.47
N SER A 13 3.98 -12.51 -2.42
CA SER A 13 4.68 -11.27 -2.14
C SER A 13 5.89 -11.53 -1.24
N ILE A 14 7.10 -11.12 -1.67
CA ILE A 14 8.34 -11.18 -0.91
C ILE A 14 8.85 -9.77 -0.68
N GLN A 15 8.89 -9.31 0.57
CA GLN A 15 9.13 -7.92 0.94
C GLN A 15 10.23 -7.81 1.98
N GLY A 16 10.91 -6.67 2.00
CA GLY A 16 12.00 -6.34 2.91
C GLY A 16 13.35 -6.20 2.22
N PRO A 17 14.36 -5.66 2.91
CA PRO A 17 15.65 -5.28 2.32
C PRO A 17 16.43 -6.47 1.70
N GLU A 18 16.25 -7.69 2.21
CA GLU A 18 16.92 -8.89 1.70
C GLU A 18 16.17 -9.55 0.52
N SER A 19 14.97 -9.07 0.15
CA SER A 19 14.12 -9.67 -0.88
C SER A 19 14.82 -9.82 -2.23
N ARG A 20 15.60 -8.81 -2.65
CA ARG A 20 16.41 -8.87 -3.88
C ARG A 20 17.43 -10.00 -3.84
N LYS A 21 18.23 -10.07 -2.81
CA LYS A 21 19.28 -11.08 -2.62
C LYS A 21 18.72 -12.50 -2.62
N ILE A 22 17.53 -12.69 -2.05
CA ILE A 22 16.83 -13.98 -2.05
C ILE A 22 16.43 -14.36 -3.47
N LEU A 23 15.81 -13.44 -4.20
CA LEU A 23 15.34 -13.70 -5.56
C LEU A 23 16.50 -13.89 -6.56
N GLU A 24 17.60 -13.15 -6.43
CA GLU A 24 18.79 -13.32 -7.28
C GLU A 24 19.38 -14.73 -7.20
N LYS A 25 19.26 -15.41 -6.07
CA LYS A 25 19.72 -16.79 -5.91
C LYS A 25 18.81 -17.83 -6.57
N LEU A 26 17.52 -17.48 -6.67
CA LEU A 26 16.48 -18.44 -7.07
C LEU A 26 16.00 -18.23 -8.51
N ILE A 27 16.09 -17.02 -9.02
CA ILE A 27 15.44 -16.66 -10.29
C ILE A 27 16.46 -16.68 -11.45
N PHE A 28 16.14 -17.45 -12.45
CA PHE A 28 16.78 -17.41 -13.75
C PHE A 28 16.05 -16.44 -14.68
N THR A 29 16.76 -15.42 -15.14
CA THR A 29 16.24 -14.45 -16.11
C THR A 29 16.90 -14.65 -17.47
N PRO A 30 16.13 -14.85 -18.56
CA PRO A 30 16.70 -14.93 -19.91
C PRO A 30 17.43 -13.62 -20.28
N PRO A 31 18.49 -13.68 -21.14
CA PRO A 31 19.27 -12.50 -21.50
C PRO A 31 18.47 -11.37 -22.18
N THR A 32 17.28 -11.66 -22.67
CA THR A 32 16.37 -10.68 -23.30
C THR A 32 15.48 -9.95 -22.32
N GLN A 33 15.58 -10.28 -21.03
CA GLN A 33 14.76 -9.70 -19.96
C GLN A 33 15.68 -9.06 -18.90
N PRO A 34 15.21 -8.01 -18.20
CA PRO A 34 15.98 -7.43 -17.09
C PRO A 34 16.15 -8.44 -15.97
N SER A 35 17.34 -8.53 -15.41
CA SER A 35 17.61 -9.33 -14.21
C SER A 35 16.90 -8.77 -12.98
N ILE A 36 16.81 -9.55 -11.90
CA ILE A 36 16.25 -9.07 -10.62
C ILE A 36 17.03 -7.87 -10.10
N ALA A 37 18.35 -7.82 -10.28
CA ALA A 37 19.21 -6.71 -9.88
C ALA A 37 18.89 -5.41 -10.64
N GLU A 38 18.63 -5.53 -11.93
CA GLU A 38 18.38 -4.41 -12.85
C GLU A 38 16.90 -3.97 -12.85
N LEU A 39 16.00 -4.76 -12.25
CA LEU A 39 14.57 -4.49 -12.30
C LEU A 39 14.23 -3.19 -11.56
N GLU A 40 13.71 -2.22 -12.28
CA GLU A 40 13.31 -0.92 -11.76
C GLU A 40 11.92 -0.96 -11.08
N TRP A 41 11.59 0.06 -10.30
CA TRP A 41 10.28 0.25 -9.68
C TRP A 41 9.15 0.19 -10.71
N PHE A 42 8.08 -0.54 -10.35
CA PHE A 42 6.89 -0.72 -11.19
C PHE A 42 7.18 -1.35 -12.56
N ARG A 43 8.28 -2.10 -12.66
CA ARG A 43 8.61 -2.93 -13.82
C ARG A 43 8.49 -4.40 -13.46
N PHE A 44 8.37 -5.23 -14.46
CA PHE A 44 8.35 -6.69 -14.30
C PHE A 44 9.33 -7.36 -15.26
N THR A 45 9.67 -8.59 -14.96
CA THR A 45 10.47 -9.47 -15.79
C THR A 45 9.79 -10.82 -15.95
N ILE A 46 9.95 -11.43 -17.14
CA ILE A 46 9.51 -12.80 -17.39
C ILE A 46 10.70 -13.70 -17.16
N CYS A 47 10.56 -14.62 -16.23
CA CYS A 47 11.67 -15.40 -15.71
C CYS A 47 11.24 -16.83 -15.34
N ARG A 48 12.13 -17.59 -14.74
CA ARG A 48 11.89 -18.96 -14.29
C ARG A 48 12.59 -19.23 -12.97
N ILE A 49 12.14 -20.24 -12.24
CA ILE A 49 12.87 -20.74 -11.08
C ILE A 49 14.12 -21.50 -11.55
N GLU A 50 15.25 -21.19 -10.96
CA GLU A 50 16.56 -21.86 -11.07
C GLU A 50 17.17 -21.88 -12.47
N ASN A 51 16.46 -22.31 -13.50
CA ASN A 51 17.01 -22.50 -14.84
C ASN A 51 15.95 -22.42 -15.94
N LEU A 52 16.37 -22.58 -17.19
CA LEU A 52 15.50 -22.46 -18.37
C LEU A 52 14.32 -23.46 -18.41
N GLN A 53 14.43 -24.61 -17.74
CA GLN A 53 13.38 -25.62 -17.63
C GLN A 53 12.51 -25.44 -16.38
N GLY A 54 12.86 -24.51 -15.50
CA GLY A 54 12.15 -24.25 -14.27
C GLY A 54 10.75 -23.66 -14.46
N ILE A 55 10.02 -23.51 -13.36
CA ILE A 55 8.65 -22.97 -13.33
C ILE A 55 8.62 -21.57 -13.94
N PRO A 56 7.75 -21.33 -14.93
CA PRO A 56 7.56 -20.00 -15.50
C PRO A 56 6.99 -19.02 -14.46
N LEU A 57 7.57 -17.85 -14.38
CA LEU A 57 7.18 -16.78 -13.46
C LEU A 57 7.12 -15.42 -14.18
N ILE A 58 6.35 -14.53 -13.60
CA ILE A 58 6.52 -13.08 -13.76
C ILE A 58 6.92 -12.54 -12.40
N VAL A 59 7.97 -11.75 -12.35
CA VAL A 59 8.38 -11.06 -11.12
C VAL A 59 8.29 -9.56 -11.35
N SER A 60 7.51 -8.87 -10.53
CA SER A 60 7.41 -7.41 -10.55
C SER A 60 8.09 -6.80 -9.33
N ARG A 61 8.75 -5.65 -9.51
CA ARG A 61 9.27 -4.85 -8.39
C ARG A 61 8.17 -3.94 -7.88
N THR A 62 7.25 -4.54 -7.16
CA THR A 62 6.07 -3.95 -6.56
C THR A 62 5.87 -4.53 -5.16
N GLY A 63 5.05 -3.86 -4.35
CA GLY A 63 4.73 -4.33 -3.01
C GLY A 63 3.79 -3.38 -2.28
N TYR A 64 3.38 -3.77 -1.09
CA TYR A 64 2.40 -3.06 -0.28
C TYR A 64 2.89 -2.87 1.17
N THR A 65 4.20 -2.64 1.34
CA THR A 65 4.83 -2.51 2.66
C THR A 65 5.65 -1.24 2.84
N GLY A 66 5.86 -0.47 1.76
CA GLY A 66 6.77 0.69 1.76
C GLY A 66 8.26 0.32 1.68
N GLU A 67 8.59 -0.98 1.71
CA GLU A 67 9.95 -1.51 1.65
C GLU A 67 10.32 -1.98 0.25
N LEU A 68 11.62 -2.26 0.04
CA LEU A 68 12.07 -3.02 -1.14
C LEU A 68 11.33 -4.35 -1.18
N GLY A 69 10.71 -4.65 -2.31
CA GLY A 69 9.97 -5.88 -2.42
C GLY A 69 9.62 -6.24 -3.84
N TYR A 70 9.16 -7.47 -3.99
CA TYR A 70 8.77 -8.06 -5.25
C TYR A 70 7.51 -8.89 -5.10
N GLU A 71 6.75 -8.99 -6.16
CA GLU A 71 5.62 -9.90 -6.28
C GLU A 71 5.93 -10.94 -7.34
N VAL A 72 5.79 -12.20 -6.96
CA VAL A 72 6.10 -13.38 -7.77
C VAL A 72 4.79 -14.01 -8.23
N TRP A 73 4.54 -13.99 -9.52
CA TRP A 73 3.32 -14.45 -10.16
C TRP A 73 3.57 -15.78 -10.87
N CYS A 74 2.71 -16.76 -10.61
CA CYS A 74 2.79 -18.08 -11.24
C CYS A 74 1.41 -18.66 -11.50
N HIS A 75 1.35 -19.75 -12.27
CA HIS A 75 0.12 -20.52 -12.39
C HIS A 75 -0.21 -21.21 -11.04
N PRO A 76 -1.48 -21.26 -10.60
CA PRO A 76 -1.88 -21.76 -9.28
C PRO A 76 -1.36 -23.16 -8.94
N LYS A 77 -1.26 -24.06 -9.92
CA LYS A 77 -0.70 -25.41 -9.73
C LYS A 77 0.74 -25.43 -9.21
N HIS A 78 1.49 -24.33 -9.41
CA HIS A 78 2.87 -24.20 -8.98
C HIS A 78 3.04 -23.36 -7.70
N ALA A 79 1.97 -22.73 -7.21
CA ALA A 79 2.06 -21.80 -6.08
C ALA A 79 2.65 -22.44 -4.80
N PRO A 80 2.28 -23.67 -4.41
CA PRO A 80 2.92 -24.31 -3.25
C PRO A 80 4.43 -24.53 -3.43
N GLU A 81 4.86 -25.03 -4.60
CA GLU A 81 6.27 -25.25 -4.89
C GLU A 81 7.06 -23.94 -4.94
N VAL A 82 6.49 -22.89 -5.53
CA VAL A 82 7.10 -21.54 -5.54
C VAL A 82 7.27 -21.01 -4.13
N TRP A 83 6.26 -21.16 -3.27
CA TRP A 83 6.33 -20.79 -1.87
C TRP A 83 7.47 -21.53 -1.14
N ASP A 84 7.52 -22.84 -1.26
CA ASP A 84 8.53 -23.67 -0.57
C ASP A 84 9.96 -23.28 -1.00
N LYS A 85 10.16 -23.08 -2.32
CA LYS A 85 11.45 -22.66 -2.86
C LYS A 85 11.87 -21.25 -2.38
N LEU A 86 10.93 -20.32 -2.29
CA LEU A 86 11.21 -18.99 -1.74
C LEU A 86 11.58 -19.07 -0.26
N MET A 87 10.84 -19.85 0.53
CA MET A 87 11.11 -20.05 1.95
C MET A 87 12.47 -20.72 2.19
N GLU A 88 12.84 -21.71 1.38
CA GLU A 88 14.15 -22.37 1.45
C GLU A 88 15.27 -21.40 1.08
N ALA A 89 15.15 -20.69 -0.04
CA ALA A 89 16.15 -19.73 -0.50
C ALA A 89 16.37 -18.58 0.50
N GLY A 90 15.30 -18.14 1.17
CA GLY A 90 15.34 -17.05 2.13
C GLY A 90 15.66 -17.44 3.57
N LYS A 91 15.79 -18.74 3.87
CA LYS A 91 15.97 -19.22 5.24
C LYS A 91 17.19 -18.63 5.95
N LYS A 92 18.32 -18.50 5.24
CA LYS A 92 19.56 -17.94 5.79
C LYS A 92 19.50 -16.41 5.93
N GLU A 93 18.66 -15.75 5.17
CA GLU A 93 18.41 -14.32 5.18
C GLU A 93 17.31 -13.91 6.19
N GLY A 94 16.78 -14.88 6.95
CA GLY A 94 15.75 -14.61 7.96
C GLY A 94 14.36 -14.41 7.39
N LEU A 95 14.06 -14.91 6.18
CA LEU A 95 12.72 -14.87 5.62
C LEU A 95 11.75 -15.65 6.50
N ILE A 96 10.64 -15.01 6.85
CA ILE A 96 9.54 -15.59 7.63
C ILE A 96 8.18 -15.32 6.96
N PRO A 97 7.19 -16.20 7.13
CA PRO A 97 5.83 -15.92 6.72
C PRO A 97 5.26 -14.73 7.50
N ALA A 98 4.55 -13.86 6.80
CA ALA A 98 3.87 -12.72 7.41
C ALA A 98 2.35 -12.81 7.21
N GLY A 99 1.58 -12.49 8.25
CA GLY A 99 0.12 -12.47 8.21
C GLY A 99 -0.43 -11.10 7.80
N PHE A 100 -1.72 -11.05 7.47
CA PHE A 100 -2.40 -9.81 7.06
C PHE A 100 -2.33 -8.69 8.09
N ALA A 101 -2.36 -9.00 9.38
CA ALA A 101 -2.25 -7.98 10.44
C ALA A 101 -0.87 -7.29 10.45
N ALA A 102 0.21 -8.00 10.07
CA ALA A 102 1.53 -7.41 9.90
C ALA A 102 1.57 -6.53 8.65
N LEU A 103 1.03 -7.03 7.53
CA LEU A 103 0.93 -6.27 6.28
C LEU A 103 0.12 -4.97 6.48
N ASP A 104 -1.01 -5.04 7.19
CA ASP A 104 -1.85 -3.86 7.46
C ASP A 104 -1.10 -2.79 8.25
N LYS A 105 -0.32 -3.16 9.26
CA LYS A 105 0.54 -2.21 9.98
C LYS A 105 1.59 -1.58 9.09
N LEU A 106 2.30 -2.38 8.29
CA LEU A 106 3.34 -1.90 7.39
C LEU A 106 2.78 -0.92 6.34
N ARG A 107 1.62 -1.23 5.73
CA ARG A 107 1.01 -0.34 4.75
C ARG A 107 0.55 0.98 5.38
N ILE A 108 0.06 0.97 6.64
CA ILE A 108 -0.33 2.19 7.37
C ILE A 108 0.92 3.03 7.68
N GLU A 109 1.99 2.41 8.18
CA GLU A 109 3.29 3.08 8.40
C GLU A 109 3.82 3.75 7.12
N ALA A 110 3.63 3.10 5.97
CA ALA A 110 4.02 3.62 4.66
C ALA A 110 3.03 4.61 4.04
N GLY A 111 1.88 4.85 4.66
CA GLY A 111 0.82 5.72 4.12
C GLY A 111 0.11 5.13 2.89
N LEU A 112 0.15 3.81 2.69
CA LEU A 112 -0.49 3.14 1.56
C LEU A 112 -1.97 2.92 1.83
N ILE A 113 -2.80 3.30 0.85
CA ILE A 113 -4.26 3.28 0.96
C ILE A 113 -4.84 1.89 0.69
N LEU A 114 -5.95 1.56 1.37
CA LEU A 114 -6.70 0.32 1.20
C LEU A 114 -8.15 0.66 0.78
N PHE A 115 -8.64 -0.03 -0.25
CA PHE A 115 -10.05 0.07 -0.64
C PHE A 115 -10.95 -0.41 0.52
N GLY A 116 -12.01 0.35 0.77
CA GLY A 116 -12.90 0.12 1.91
C GLY A 116 -12.49 0.86 3.19
N ASN A 117 -11.24 1.33 3.29
CA ASN A 117 -10.74 2.13 4.40
C ASN A 117 -10.54 3.60 3.98
N GLU A 118 -9.51 3.88 3.18
CA GLU A 118 -9.17 5.23 2.75
C GLU A 118 -10.08 5.73 1.62
N PHE A 119 -10.62 4.84 0.81
CA PHE A 119 -11.56 5.18 -0.27
C PHE A 119 -12.51 4.01 -0.57
N ASP A 120 -13.70 4.32 -1.09
CA ASP A 120 -14.76 3.35 -1.40
C ASP A 120 -15.56 3.68 -2.67
N GLY A 121 -15.06 4.61 -3.48
CA GLY A 121 -15.72 5.11 -4.68
C GLY A 121 -16.53 6.39 -4.47
N GLN A 122 -16.64 6.91 -3.24
CA GLN A 122 -17.23 8.21 -2.93
C GLN A 122 -16.20 9.34 -2.98
N GLN A 123 -14.92 9.00 -2.87
CA GLN A 123 -13.81 9.95 -2.84
C GLN A 123 -13.20 10.09 -4.22
N ASP A 124 -12.76 11.30 -4.53
CA ASP A 124 -11.95 11.52 -5.72
C ASP A 124 -10.45 11.15 -5.45
N PRO A 125 -9.65 10.97 -6.52
CA PRO A 125 -8.25 10.58 -6.38
C PRO A 125 -7.37 11.57 -5.61
N PHE A 126 -7.76 12.85 -5.57
CA PHE A 126 -7.00 13.89 -4.86
C PHE A 126 -7.25 13.80 -3.36
N GLU A 127 -8.51 13.58 -2.95
CA GLU A 127 -8.88 13.32 -1.56
C GLU A 127 -8.25 12.02 -1.03
N ALA A 128 -8.15 10.99 -1.88
CA ALA A 128 -7.53 9.72 -1.53
C ALA A 128 -5.98 9.75 -1.55
N GLY A 129 -5.36 10.88 -1.91
CA GLY A 129 -3.91 11.01 -1.95
C GLY A 129 -3.22 10.39 -3.18
N ILE A 130 -3.97 9.88 -4.16
CA ILE A 130 -3.44 9.26 -5.39
C ILE A 130 -3.59 10.13 -6.64
N GLY A 131 -3.73 11.43 -6.47
CA GLY A 131 -3.86 12.38 -7.58
C GLY A 131 -2.70 12.36 -8.56
N PHE A 132 -1.53 11.85 -8.18
CA PHE A 132 -0.37 11.66 -9.05
C PHE A 132 -0.66 10.66 -10.20
N ALA A 133 -1.59 9.73 -10.00
CA ALA A 133 -1.99 8.74 -11.00
C ALA A 133 -2.95 9.30 -12.06
N VAL A 134 -3.44 10.54 -11.87
CA VAL A 134 -4.38 11.18 -12.79
C VAL A 134 -3.61 12.08 -13.77
N PRO A 135 -3.46 11.68 -15.05
CA PRO A 135 -2.61 12.36 -16.01
C PRO A 135 -3.28 13.58 -16.66
N LEU A 136 -3.77 14.54 -15.85
CA LEU A 136 -4.50 15.72 -16.38
C LEU A 136 -3.66 16.60 -17.29
N LYS A 137 -2.33 16.70 -17.03
CA LYS A 137 -1.42 17.55 -17.81
C LYS A 137 -0.67 16.82 -18.91
N THR A 138 -0.47 15.51 -18.76
CA THR A 138 0.41 14.71 -19.65
C THR A 138 -0.36 13.94 -20.70
N LYS A 139 -1.68 13.76 -20.53
CA LYS A 139 -2.53 13.11 -21.51
C LYS A 139 -3.38 14.16 -22.24
N GLU A 140 -3.08 14.36 -23.53
CA GLU A 140 -3.81 15.32 -24.38
C GLU A 140 -5.22 14.82 -24.70
N ASP A 141 -5.39 13.52 -24.90
CA ASP A 141 -6.68 12.91 -25.17
C ASP A 141 -7.70 13.17 -24.07
N ASN A 142 -8.93 13.37 -24.47
CA ASN A 142 -10.04 13.44 -23.55
C ASN A 142 -10.38 12.04 -23.02
N PHE A 143 -10.74 11.95 -21.75
CA PHE A 143 -11.18 10.72 -21.10
C PHE A 143 -12.37 10.99 -20.16
N ILE A 144 -13.13 9.95 -19.84
CA ILE A 144 -14.31 10.06 -19.00
C ILE A 144 -13.92 10.64 -17.63
N GLY A 145 -14.58 11.72 -17.22
CA GLY A 145 -14.35 12.38 -15.93
C GLY A 145 -13.25 13.46 -15.93
N LYS A 146 -12.49 13.67 -17.03
CA LYS A 146 -11.36 14.63 -17.07
C LYS A 146 -11.75 16.01 -16.56
N LYS A 147 -12.83 16.59 -17.07
CA LYS A 147 -13.30 17.94 -16.70
C LYS A 147 -13.64 18.03 -15.20
N ILE A 148 -14.35 17.04 -14.67
CA ILE A 148 -14.73 17.02 -13.25
C ILE A 148 -13.48 16.88 -12.37
N LEU A 149 -12.51 16.05 -12.79
CA LEU A 149 -11.25 15.88 -12.06
C LEU A 149 -10.40 17.16 -12.08
N GLU A 150 -10.41 17.92 -13.16
CA GLU A 150 -9.77 19.25 -13.22
C GLU A 150 -10.41 20.22 -12.21
N GLU A 151 -11.73 20.26 -12.13
CA GLU A 151 -12.47 21.08 -11.17
C GLU A 151 -12.20 20.65 -9.71
N ARG A 152 -12.21 19.35 -9.42
CA ARG A 152 -11.90 18.79 -8.09
C ARG A 152 -10.49 19.09 -7.65
N LYS A 153 -9.52 19.00 -8.55
CA LYS A 153 -8.13 19.34 -8.26
C LYS A 153 -7.92 20.79 -7.87
N LEU A 154 -8.70 21.71 -8.45
CA LEU A 154 -8.63 23.15 -8.13
C LEU A 154 -9.31 23.49 -6.81
N ASN A 155 -10.29 22.70 -6.40
CA ASN A 155 -11.11 22.97 -5.21
C ASN A 155 -11.19 21.73 -4.29
N PRO A 156 -10.05 21.25 -3.73
CA PRO A 156 -10.06 20.12 -2.84
C PRO A 156 -10.82 20.46 -1.55
N GLN A 157 -11.73 19.58 -1.13
CA GLN A 157 -12.50 19.78 0.10
C GLN A 157 -11.84 19.04 1.27
N LYS A 158 -11.29 17.88 1.00
CA LYS A 158 -10.63 17.02 2.00
C LYS A 158 -9.30 16.51 1.48
N LYS A 159 -8.49 16.03 2.41
CA LYS A 159 -7.19 15.43 2.12
C LYS A 159 -6.94 14.25 3.06
N LEU A 160 -6.31 13.23 2.53
CA LEU A 160 -5.76 12.14 3.35
C LEU A 160 -4.44 12.60 3.97
N VAL A 161 -4.32 12.46 5.29
CA VAL A 161 -3.14 12.84 6.07
C VAL A 161 -2.77 11.75 7.07
N GLY A 162 -1.53 11.73 7.54
CA GLY A 162 -1.09 10.94 8.68
C GLY A 162 -1.26 11.71 9.98
N LEU A 163 -1.69 11.02 11.03
CA LEU A 163 -1.74 11.53 12.40
C LEU A 163 -0.81 10.73 13.30
N GLU A 164 -0.14 11.42 14.21
CA GLU A 164 0.61 10.84 15.31
C GLU A 164 -0.19 11.07 16.62
N LEU A 165 -0.65 9.98 17.26
CA LEU A 165 -1.46 10.10 18.45
C LEU A 165 -0.58 10.17 19.71
N ILE A 166 -0.97 11.05 20.64
CA ILE A 166 -0.26 11.22 21.90
C ILE A 166 -0.85 10.24 22.93
N GLY A 167 0.01 9.36 23.46
CA GLY A 167 -0.37 8.39 24.48
C GLY A 167 -0.48 6.96 24.00
N LYS A 168 -1.11 6.10 24.82
CA LYS A 168 -1.15 4.64 24.60
C LYS A 168 -2.40 4.14 23.89
N GLU A 169 -3.39 5.00 23.68
CA GLU A 169 -4.65 4.61 23.06
C GLU A 169 -4.54 4.69 21.53
N ALA A 170 -4.85 3.59 20.87
CA ALA A 170 -4.93 3.55 19.40
C ALA A 170 -6.28 4.08 18.92
N SER A 171 -6.31 4.67 17.76
CA SER A 171 -7.55 4.98 17.02
C SER A 171 -7.89 3.86 16.04
N GLY A 172 -9.16 3.81 15.65
CA GLY A 172 -9.69 2.83 14.71
C GLY A 172 -10.49 3.48 13.58
N HIS A 173 -10.83 2.68 12.57
CA HIS A 173 -11.69 3.12 11.47
C HIS A 173 -13.01 3.71 11.98
N GLY A 174 -13.37 4.89 11.49
CA GLY A 174 -14.60 5.59 11.85
C GLY A 174 -14.49 6.53 13.05
N ASP A 175 -13.40 6.49 13.84
CA ASP A 175 -13.18 7.46 14.92
C ASP A 175 -13.18 8.89 14.34
N CYS A 176 -13.82 9.84 15.04
CA CYS A 176 -14.00 11.19 14.57
C CYS A 176 -12.84 12.09 14.94
N VAL A 177 -12.39 12.94 14.00
CA VAL A 177 -11.33 13.93 14.24
C VAL A 177 -11.94 15.30 14.44
N HIS A 178 -11.49 16.02 15.46
CA HIS A 178 -12.05 17.31 15.90
C HIS A 178 -10.97 18.39 16.06
N VAL A 179 -11.41 19.63 15.81
CA VAL A 179 -10.74 20.85 16.26
C VAL A 179 -11.74 21.61 17.12
N GLY A 180 -11.47 21.70 18.42
CA GLY A 180 -12.44 22.21 19.38
C GLY A 180 -13.73 21.37 19.39
N ARG A 181 -14.89 21.98 19.08
CA ARG A 181 -16.18 21.30 19.02
C ARG A 181 -16.55 20.76 17.64
N SER A 182 -15.85 21.18 16.62
CA SER A 182 -16.17 20.84 15.24
C SER A 182 -15.53 19.52 14.85
N GLN A 183 -16.31 18.61 14.28
CA GLN A 183 -15.77 17.45 13.60
C GLN A 183 -15.20 17.88 12.25
N VAL A 184 -13.94 17.64 12.02
CA VAL A 184 -13.19 18.07 10.83
C VAL A 184 -12.65 16.90 10.00
N GLY A 185 -12.80 15.68 10.49
CA GLY A 185 -12.30 14.51 9.77
C GLY A 185 -12.77 13.19 10.38
N VAL A 186 -12.28 12.10 9.77
CA VAL A 186 -12.55 10.71 10.19
C VAL A 186 -11.30 9.88 10.02
N ILE A 187 -10.98 9.06 11.00
CA ILE A 187 -9.90 8.07 10.92
C ILE A 187 -10.31 6.99 9.92
N THR A 188 -9.45 6.71 8.98
CA THR A 188 -9.65 5.67 7.97
C THR A 188 -8.92 4.39 8.33
N SER A 189 -7.73 4.50 8.93
CA SER A 189 -6.96 3.37 9.45
C SER A 189 -6.10 3.82 10.62
N GLY A 190 -5.84 2.93 11.58
CA GLY A 190 -4.97 3.24 12.71
C GLY A 190 -4.28 2.00 13.25
N CYS A 191 -3.05 2.17 13.75
CA CYS A 191 -2.30 1.08 14.37
C CYS A 191 -1.25 1.60 15.37
N LEU A 192 -0.77 0.70 16.20
CA LEU A 192 0.50 0.91 16.89
C LEU A 192 1.63 0.59 15.92
N SER A 193 2.35 1.62 15.48
CA SER A 193 3.58 1.47 14.71
C SER A 193 4.67 0.84 15.57
N THR A 194 5.20 -0.29 15.10
CA THR A 194 6.33 -0.95 15.77
C THR A 194 7.65 -0.27 15.46
N THR A 195 7.74 0.38 14.31
CA THR A 195 8.92 1.13 13.86
C THR A 195 9.09 2.42 14.65
N LEU A 196 8.01 3.18 14.83
CA LEU A 196 8.03 4.45 15.55
C LEU A 196 7.78 4.31 17.06
N ASN A 197 7.28 3.15 17.51
CA ASN A 197 6.79 2.89 18.86
C ASN A 197 5.73 3.93 19.31
N LYS A 198 4.85 4.32 18.39
CA LYS A 198 3.78 5.30 18.57
C LYS A 198 2.50 4.82 17.92
N ASN A 199 1.36 5.27 18.44
CA ASN A 199 0.10 5.13 17.74
C ASN A 199 0.04 6.12 16.58
N ILE A 200 -0.27 5.61 15.40
CA ILE A 200 -0.42 6.39 14.16
C ILE A 200 -1.75 6.08 13.51
N ALA A 201 -2.22 7.01 12.68
CA ALA A 201 -3.43 6.81 11.91
C ALA A 201 -3.37 7.50 10.55
N LEU A 202 -4.13 7.00 9.60
CA LEU A 202 -4.53 7.72 8.39
C LEU A 202 -5.88 8.36 8.64
N CYS A 203 -6.03 9.60 8.22
CA CYS A 203 -7.22 10.40 8.45
C CYS A 203 -7.61 11.15 7.17
N ARG A 204 -8.90 11.14 6.83
CA ARG A 204 -9.46 12.04 5.83
C ARG A 204 -10.01 13.26 6.54
N ILE A 205 -9.34 14.41 6.36
CA ILE A 205 -9.60 15.65 7.07
C ILE A 205 -9.98 16.79 6.11
N ASP A 206 -10.74 17.76 6.57
CA ASP A 206 -11.06 18.98 5.81
C ASP A 206 -9.78 19.73 5.46
N ILE A 207 -9.68 20.22 4.23
CA ILE A 207 -8.45 20.76 3.64
C ILE A 207 -7.80 21.87 4.49
N GLN A 208 -8.59 22.69 5.13
CA GLN A 208 -8.11 23.81 5.98
C GLN A 208 -7.35 23.38 7.24
N TYR A 209 -7.48 22.10 7.64
CA TYR A 209 -6.80 21.51 8.78
C TYR A 209 -5.74 20.49 8.38
N SER A 210 -5.40 20.40 7.09
CA SER A 210 -4.52 19.36 6.55
C SER A 210 -3.04 19.70 6.56
N GLU A 211 -2.66 20.88 7.08
CA GLU A 211 -1.25 21.30 7.15
C GLU A 211 -0.50 20.52 8.23
N PRO A 212 0.74 20.07 7.94
CA PRO A 212 1.57 19.40 8.94
C PRO A 212 1.77 20.25 10.20
N GLY A 213 1.62 19.63 11.38
CA GLY A 213 1.72 20.30 12.67
C GLY A 213 0.39 20.88 13.19
N THR A 214 -0.71 20.70 12.48
CA THR A 214 -2.05 21.03 12.98
C THR A 214 -2.42 20.08 14.13
N GLU A 215 -2.71 20.62 15.31
CA GLU A 215 -3.16 19.87 16.47
C GLU A 215 -4.65 19.53 16.34
N VAL A 216 -4.97 18.26 16.55
CA VAL A 216 -6.34 17.75 16.50
C VAL A 216 -6.63 16.81 17.67
N GLU A 217 -7.89 16.47 17.87
CA GLU A 217 -8.33 15.49 18.86
C GLU A 217 -9.11 14.36 18.18
N VAL A 218 -8.87 13.13 18.59
CA VAL A 218 -9.59 11.95 18.10
C VAL A 218 -10.61 11.51 19.14
N GLY A 219 -11.90 11.55 18.77
CA GLY A 219 -13.02 11.05 19.56
C GLY A 219 -13.39 9.64 19.12
N LYS A 220 -13.50 8.72 20.09
CA LYS A 220 -13.87 7.34 19.81
C LYS A 220 -15.33 7.20 19.37
N ILE A 221 -15.57 6.33 18.40
CA ILE A 221 -16.91 6.01 17.89
C ILE A 221 -17.74 5.20 18.91
N ASP A 222 -17.08 4.59 19.91
CA ASP A 222 -17.71 3.79 20.96
C ASP A 222 -18.54 4.59 21.97
N GLY A 223 -18.67 5.91 21.77
CA GLY A 223 -19.45 6.81 22.60
C GLY A 223 -18.77 7.28 23.89
N HIS A 224 -17.53 6.88 24.14
CA HIS A 224 -16.74 7.45 25.23
C HIS A 224 -16.38 8.90 24.91
N GLN A 225 -16.65 9.81 25.86
CA GLN A 225 -16.39 11.25 25.68
C GLN A 225 -14.89 11.61 25.69
N LYS A 226 -14.03 10.64 25.96
CA LYS A 226 -12.59 10.87 26.00
C LYS A 226 -12.06 11.11 24.59
N ARG A 227 -11.32 12.19 24.45
CA ARG A 227 -10.58 12.51 23.23
C ARG A 227 -9.09 12.24 23.40
N ILE A 228 -8.43 11.81 22.34
CA ILE A 228 -7.01 11.54 22.24
C ILE A 228 -6.40 12.68 21.44
N SER A 229 -5.38 13.35 21.97
CA SER A 229 -4.63 14.39 21.25
C SER A 229 -3.80 13.76 20.12
N ALA A 230 -3.75 14.44 19.01
CA ALA A 230 -3.00 14.00 17.83
C ALA A 230 -2.46 15.20 17.02
#